data_ed9dbafd64651d12cb31736a1fef0d53
#
_entry.id   ed9dbafd64651d12cb31736a1fef0d53
#
_cell.length_a   1.000
_cell.length_b   1.000
_cell.length_c   1.000
_cell.angle_alpha   90.00
_cell.angle_beta   90.00
_cell.angle_gamma   90.00
#
_symmetry.space_group_name_H-M   'P 1'
#
loop_
_entity.id
_entity.type
_entity.pdbx_description
1 polymer ?
#
loop_
_entity_poly.entity_id
_entity_poly.type
_entity_poly.pdbx_seq_one_letter_code
_entity_poly.pdbx_strand_id
1 'polypeptide(L)'
;VVDPKQEDCTYPFKGLCGAAVAYKLVEALMEAMGKDAEDADYLMENVAIATIGDVMDLVDENRIFVKQGLDMLKRTENLGLKALMECTGVNVDKLSPYHIGFVIGPCMNASGRLDTAKRALELLEAKKVAEADLLAGDLKALNDSRKDMTAQAVEEAFIQVAFSDTAEKAGDSFA
;
A
#
# COMPACT_ATOMS: atom_id res chain seq x y z
N VAL A 1 12.14 -16.64 -12.90
CA VAL A 1 11.86 -15.47 -12.04
C VAL A 1 12.08 -14.24 -12.90
N VAL A 2 11.17 -13.28 -12.87
CA VAL A 2 11.32 -11.99 -13.55
C VAL A 2 11.66 -10.96 -12.46
N ASP A 3 12.89 -10.46 -12.50
CA ASP A 3 13.40 -9.48 -11.52
C ASP A 3 14.46 -8.61 -12.21
N PRO A 4 14.25 -7.28 -12.29
CA PRO A 4 15.20 -6.38 -12.91
C PRO A 4 16.52 -6.27 -12.13
N LYS A 5 16.58 -6.73 -10.88
CA LYS A 5 17.78 -6.68 -10.02
C LYS A 5 18.75 -7.84 -10.24
N GLN A 6 18.40 -8.84 -11.08
CA GLN A 6 19.33 -9.90 -11.43
C GLN A 6 20.56 -9.33 -12.14
N GLU A 7 21.74 -9.93 -11.90
CA GLU A 7 23.03 -9.45 -12.43
C GLU A 7 23.07 -9.43 -13.96
N ASP A 8 22.45 -10.42 -14.60
CA ASP A 8 22.39 -10.59 -16.06
C ASP A 8 21.21 -9.84 -16.72
N CYS A 9 20.35 -9.19 -15.93
CA CYS A 9 19.23 -8.45 -16.47
C CYS A 9 19.69 -7.14 -17.11
N THR A 10 19.32 -6.92 -18.37
CA THR A 10 19.66 -5.72 -19.14
C THR A 10 18.67 -4.57 -18.98
N TYR A 11 17.57 -4.78 -18.24
CA TYR A 11 16.59 -3.72 -18.02
C TYR A 11 17.22 -2.51 -17.31
N PRO A 12 17.10 -1.29 -17.85
CA PRO A 12 17.91 -0.15 -17.39
C PRO A 12 17.56 0.31 -15.99
N PHE A 13 16.27 0.30 -15.62
CA PHE A 13 15.82 0.77 -14.31
C PHE A 13 15.58 -0.39 -13.35
N LYS A 14 16.37 -0.45 -12.28
CA LYS A 14 16.37 -1.56 -11.30
C LYS A 14 15.42 -1.33 -10.12
N GLY A 15 14.87 -0.12 -9.99
CA GLY A 15 14.09 0.32 -8.83
C GLY A 15 12.59 0.02 -8.90
N LEU A 16 12.15 -0.95 -9.71
CA LEU A 16 10.73 -1.30 -9.82
C LEU A 16 10.26 -2.15 -8.64
N CYS A 17 9.05 -1.85 -8.13
CA CYS A 17 8.34 -2.75 -7.21
C CYS A 17 7.73 -3.94 -7.98
N GLY A 18 7.29 -4.97 -7.24
CA GLY A 18 6.72 -6.19 -7.85
C GLY A 18 5.51 -5.92 -8.75
N ALA A 19 4.64 -4.99 -8.38
CA ALA A 19 3.49 -4.59 -9.21
C ALA A 19 3.92 -3.91 -10.52
N ALA A 20 4.97 -3.08 -10.48
CA ALA A 20 5.52 -2.44 -11.68
C ALA A 20 6.16 -3.47 -12.62
N VAL A 21 6.84 -4.47 -12.07
CA VAL A 21 7.38 -5.59 -12.88
C VAL A 21 6.24 -6.40 -13.52
N ALA A 22 5.17 -6.68 -12.77
CA ALA A 22 3.99 -7.35 -13.30
C ALA A 22 3.31 -6.53 -14.42
N TYR A 23 3.22 -5.22 -14.24
CA TYR A 23 2.70 -4.31 -15.25
C TYR A 23 3.53 -4.38 -16.54
N LYS A 24 4.87 -4.31 -16.45
CA LYS A 24 5.75 -4.46 -17.61
C LYS A 24 5.60 -5.80 -18.33
N LEU A 25 5.32 -6.87 -17.58
CA LEU A 25 5.00 -8.16 -18.19
C LEU A 25 3.67 -8.11 -18.96
N VAL A 26 2.66 -7.40 -18.44
CA VAL A 26 1.37 -7.25 -19.13
C VAL A 26 1.54 -6.39 -20.39
N GLU A 27 2.29 -5.29 -20.36
CA GLU A 27 2.62 -4.49 -21.56
C GLU A 27 3.25 -5.39 -22.64
N ALA A 28 4.30 -6.15 -22.30
CA ALA A 28 4.98 -7.04 -23.23
C ALA A 28 4.04 -8.15 -23.77
N LEU A 29 3.12 -8.64 -22.95
CA LEU A 29 2.11 -9.62 -23.37
C LEU A 29 1.10 -9.00 -24.35
N MET A 30 0.65 -7.78 -24.12
CA MET A 30 -0.25 -7.06 -25.03
C MET A 30 0.41 -6.88 -26.39
N GLU A 31 1.67 -6.42 -26.44
CA GLU A 31 2.44 -6.31 -27.67
C GLU A 31 2.59 -7.66 -28.39
N ALA A 32 2.94 -8.73 -27.66
CA ALA A 32 3.07 -10.08 -28.23
C ALA A 32 1.76 -10.62 -28.82
N MET A 33 0.62 -10.15 -28.30
CA MET A 33 -0.73 -10.48 -28.81
C MET A 33 -1.18 -9.55 -29.95
N GLY A 34 -0.36 -8.59 -30.39
CA GLY A 34 -0.68 -7.63 -31.43
C GLY A 34 -1.66 -6.55 -30.97
N LYS A 35 -1.71 -6.26 -29.67
CA LYS A 35 -2.47 -5.18 -29.04
C LYS A 35 -1.55 -4.02 -28.68
N ASP A 36 -2.11 -2.85 -28.43
CA ASP A 36 -1.35 -1.72 -27.93
C ASP A 36 -0.94 -1.96 -26.46
N ALA A 37 0.28 -1.60 -26.11
CA ALA A 37 0.75 -1.66 -24.72
C ALA A 37 -0.09 -0.78 -23.79
N GLU A 38 -0.60 0.34 -24.30
CA GLU A 38 -1.50 1.28 -23.61
C GLU A 38 -2.83 0.61 -23.16
N ASP A 39 -3.20 -0.52 -23.76
CA ASP A 39 -4.35 -1.31 -23.29
C ASP A 39 -4.15 -1.85 -21.85
N ALA A 40 -2.92 -1.85 -21.33
CA ALA A 40 -2.61 -2.20 -19.96
C ALA A 40 -2.71 -1.02 -18.97
N ASP A 41 -2.88 0.20 -19.43
CA ASP A 41 -2.81 1.43 -18.60
C ASP A 41 -3.84 1.46 -17.47
N TYR A 42 -4.96 0.75 -17.60
CA TYR A 42 -5.95 0.62 -16.52
C TYR A 42 -5.38 0.03 -15.22
N LEU A 43 -4.21 -0.63 -15.28
CA LEU A 43 -3.50 -1.15 -14.11
C LEU A 43 -2.61 -0.11 -13.43
N MET A 44 -2.38 1.05 -14.04
CA MET A 44 -1.43 2.06 -13.58
C MET A 44 -1.78 2.60 -12.18
N GLU A 45 -3.05 2.69 -11.85
CA GLU A 45 -3.49 3.10 -10.50
C GLU A 45 -3.01 2.12 -9.43
N ASN A 46 -3.04 0.81 -9.72
CA ASN A 46 -2.54 -0.22 -8.80
C ASN A 46 -1.00 -0.19 -8.69
N VAL A 47 -0.31 0.08 -9.81
CA VAL A 47 1.15 0.25 -9.83
C VAL A 47 1.56 1.45 -8.98
N ALA A 48 0.85 2.57 -9.08
CA ALA A 48 1.11 3.75 -8.25
C ALA A 48 0.92 3.47 -6.76
N ILE A 49 -0.19 2.79 -6.38
CA ILE A 49 -0.44 2.41 -4.99
C ILE A 49 0.69 1.54 -4.46
N ALA A 50 1.10 0.50 -5.21
CA ALA A 50 2.16 -0.40 -4.79
C ALA A 50 3.52 0.30 -4.71
N THR A 51 3.87 1.12 -5.71
CA THR A 51 5.14 1.86 -5.75
C THR A 51 5.29 2.78 -4.53
N ILE A 52 4.23 3.48 -4.15
CA ILE A 52 4.20 4.32 -2.94
C ILE A 52 4.19 3.46 -1.67
N GLY A 53 3.38 2.39 -1.65
CA GLY A 53 3.23 1.50 -0.49
C GLY A 53 4.52 0.76 -0.13
N ASP A 54 5.32 0.40 -1.12
CA ASP A 54 6.63 -0.25 -0.97
C ASP A 54 7.78 0.76 -0.73
N VAL A 55 7.43 2.05 -0.61
CA VAL A 55 8.40 3.15 -0.35
C VAL A 55 9.51 3.18 -1.40
N MET A 56 9.17 2.94 -2.67
CA MET A 56 10.14 2.99 -3.76
C MET A 56 10.54 4.44 -4.06
N ASP A 57 11.79 4.63 -4.47
CA ASP A 57 12.28 5.95 -4.92
C ASP A 57 11.44 6.45 -6.10
N LEU A 58 10.87 7.66 -5.97
CA LEU A 58 10.01 8.27 -6.98
C LEU A 58 10.86 9.01 -8.05
N VAL A 59 11.74 8.24 -8.70
CA VAL A 59 12.60 8.67 -9.82
C VAL A 59 12.28 7.86 -11.06
N ASP A 60 12.76 8.29 -12.22
CA ASP A 60 12.60 7.61 -13.50
C ASP A 60 11.16 7.09 -13.74
N GLU A 61 10.99 5.82 -14.09
CA GLU A 61 9.70 5.20 -14.36
C GLU A 61 8.75 5.26 -13.16
N ASN A 62 9.25 5.07 -11.93
CA ASN A 62 8.42 5.14 -10.74
C ASN A 62 7.72 6.50 -10.61
N ARG A 63 8.40 7.59 -10.96
CA ARG A 63 7.81 8.93 -10.97
C ARG A 63 6.69 9.05 -11.99
N ILE A 64 6.86 8.44 -13.17
CA ILE A 64 5.85 8.43 -14.23
C ILE A 64 4.64 7.64 -13.75
N PHE A 65 4.82 6.41 -13.27
CA PHE A 65 3.77 5.55 -12.76
C PHE A 65 2.95 6.23 -11.66
N VAL A 66 3.64 6.81 -10.67
CA VAL A 66 2.96 7.49 -9.57
C VAL A 66 2.19 8.71 -10.03
N LYS A 67 2.75 9.53 -10.92
CA LYS A 67 2.06 10.72 -11.44
C LYS A 67 0.80 10.33 -12.22
N GLN A 68 0.93 9.43 -13.17
CA GLN A 68 -0.20 8.97 -14.00
C GLN A 68 -1.23 8.22 -13.16
N GLY A 69 -0.80 7.28 -12.31
CA GLY A 69 -1.70 6.50 -11.48
C GLY A 69 -2.47 7.33 -10.47
N LEU A 70 -1.87 8.37 -9.87
CA LEU A 70 -2.59 9.32 -9.01
C LEU A 70 -3.65 10.12 -9.78
N ASP A 71 -3.37 10.52 -11.02
CA ASP A 71 -4.36 11.20 -11.85
C ASP A 71 -5.49 10.26 -12.29
N MET A 72 -5.21 8.98 -12.49
CA MET A 72 -6.22 7.96 -12.75
C MET A 72 -7.07 7.67 -11.50
N LEU A 73 -6.45 7.53 -10.33
CA LEU A 73 -7.14 7.30 -9.07
C LEU A 73 -8.20 8.37 -8.75
N LYS A 74 -7.99 9.63 -9.16
CA LYS A 74 -8.99 10.69 -9.00
C LYS A 74 -10.30 10.41 -9.74
N ARG A 75 -10.25 9.59 -10.77
CA ARG A 75 -11.37 9.19 -11.63
C ARG A 75 -11.51 7.68 -11.76
N THR A 76 -10.98 6.94 -10.80
CA THR A 76 -11.00 5.47 -10.83
C THR A 76 -12.41 4.93 -11.00
N GLU A 77 -12.56 3.89 -11.81
CA GLU A 77 -13.81 3.13 -11.93
C GLU A 77 -13.82 1.90 -11.00
N ASN A 78 -12.71 1.63 -10.30
CA ASN A 78 -12.64 0.53 -9.35
C ASN A 78 -13.51 0.83 -8.13
N LEU A 79 -14.55 0.02 -7.90
CA LEU A 79 -15.51 0.20 -6.83
C LEU A 79 -14.87 0.11 -5.45
N GLY A 80 -13.91 -0.81 -5.29
CA GLY A 80 -13.19 -1.00 -4.03
C GLY A 80 -12.34 0.20 -3.65
N LEU A 81 -11.62 0.78 -4.63
CA LEU A 81 -10.81 1.99 -4.40
C LEU A 81 -11.69 3.21 -4.09
N LYS A 82 -12.82 3.37 -4.80
CA LYS A 82 -13.82 4.41 -4.48
C LYS A 82 -14.32 4.27 -3.04
N ALA A 83 -14.80 3.09 -2.67
CA ALA A 83 -15.31 2.82 -1.33
C ALA A 83 -14.24 3.05 -0.24
N LEU A 84 -12.99 2.63 -0.48
CA LEU A 84 -11.91 2.80 0.47
C LEU A 84 -11.53 4.27 0.66
N MET A 85 -11.47 5.06 -0.42
CA MET A 85 -11.22 6.50 -0.33
C MET A 85 -12.36 7.23 0.41
N GLU A 86 -13.61 6.85 0.16
CA GLU A 86 -14.77 7.42 0.80
C GLU A 86 -14.81 7.11 2.30
N CYS A 87 -14.69 5.84 2.69
CA CYS A 87 -14.76 5.43 4.11
C CYS A 87 -13.57 5.97 4.94
N THR A 88 -12.43 6.25 4.30
CA THR A 88 -11.27 6.86 4.94
C THR A 88 -11.29 8.39 4.93
N GLY A 89 -12.27 9.01 4.28
CA GLY A 89 -12.43 10.46 4.19
C GLY A 89 -11.39 11.16 3.32
N VAL A 90 -10.78 10.45 2.38
CA VAL A 90 -9.80 11.02 1.46
C VAL A 90 -10.50 11.91 0.44
N ASN A 91 -10.11 13.19 0.40
CA ASN A 91 -10.57 14.09 -0.65
C ASN A 91 -9.84 13.77 -1.96
N VAL A 92 -10.58 13.25 -2.93
CA VAL A 92 -10.06 12.79 -4.23
C VAL A 92 -9.37 13.91 -5.01
N ASP A 93 -9.88 15.14 -4.95
CA ASP A 93 -9.28 16.31 -5.64
C ASP A 93 -7.89 16.67 -5.08
N LYS A 94 -7.65 16.33 -3.81
CA LYS A 94 -6.38 16.59 -3.11
C LYS A 94 -5.53 15.33 -2.97
N LEU A 95 -5.84 14.26 -3.71
CA LEU A 95 -5.11 13.01 -3.64
C LEU A 95 -3.62 13.21 -3.93
N SER A 96 -2.78 12.64 -3.08
CA SER A 96 -1.33 12.77 -3.14
C SER A 96 -0.65 11.47 -2.66
N PRO A 97 0.66 11.31 -2.88
CA PRO A 97 1.39 10.15 -2.35
C PRO A 97 1.20 9.95 -0.84
N TYR A 98 1.04 11.02 -0.08
CA TYR A 98 0.76 10.93 1.36
C TYR A 98 -0.50 10.13 1.65
N HIS A 99 -1.60 10.39 0.94
CA HIS A 99 -2.86 9.68 1.16
C HIS A 99 -2.73 8.19 0.84
N ILE A 100 -1.96 7.85 -0.19
CA ILE A 100 -1.68 6.45 -0.52
C ILE A 100 -0.82 5.80 0.57
N GLY A 101 0.32 6.40 0.92
CA GLY A 101 1.29 5.80 1.85
C GLY A 101 0.80 5.73 3.30
N PHE A 102 -0.01 6.70 3.75
CA PHE A 102 -0.39 6.82 5.16
C PHE A 102 -1.88 6.59 5.46
N VAL A 103 -2.74 6.51 4.45
CA VAL A 103 -4.18 6.27 4.65
C VAL A 103 -4.63 5.01 3.92
N ILE A 104 -4.54 4.97 2.59
CA ILE A 104 -5.05 3.86 1.76
C ILE A 104 -4.20 2.59 1.93
N GLY A 105 -2.89 2.69 1.73
CA GLY A 105 -1.96 1.57 1.83
C GLY A 105 -1.99 0.87 3.19
N PRO A 106 -1.97 1.59 4.33
CA PRO A 106 -2.13 0.98 5.65
C PRO A 106 -3.43 0.20 5.84
N CYS A 107 -4.56 0.65 5.26
CA CYS A 107 -5.81 -0.11 5.30
C CYS A 107 -5.72 -1.40 4.49
N MET A 108 -5.18 -1.34 3.27
CA MET A 108 -4.98 -2.53 2.43
C MET A 108 -4.02 -3.54 3.10
N ASN A 109 -2.92 -3.06 3.70
CA ASN A 109 -1.93 -3.90 4.35
C ASN A 109 -2.39 -4.46 5.71
N ALA A 110 -3.40 -3.86 6.35
CA ALA A 110 -3.87 -4.28 7.67
C ALA A 110 -4.40 -5.72 7.67
N SER A 111 -5.11 -6.13 6.61
CA SER A 111 -5.62 -7.49 6.48
C SER A 111 -4.50 -8.54 6.44
N GLY A 112 -3.42 -8.30 5.70
CA GLY A 112 -2.28 -9.21 5.62
C GLY A 112 -1.49 -9.33 6.92
N ARG A 113 -1.67 -8.41 7.87
CA ARG A 113 -0.99 -8.41 9.18
C ARG A 113 -1.83 -9.04 10.29
N LEU A 114 -3.15 -8.87 10.26
CA LEU A 114 -4.06 -9.27 11.34
C LEU A 114 -4.99 -10.44 10.96
N ASP A 115 -5.18 -10.68 9.66
CA ASP A 115 -6.09 -11.71 9.15
C ASP A 115 -5.47 -12.35 7.88
N THR A 116 -5.95 -11.99 6.69
CA THR A 116 -5.47 -12.54 5.42
C THR A 116 -5.42 -11.44 4.35
N ALA A 117 -4.33 -11.41 3.57
CA ALA A 117 -4.17 -10.48 2.45
C ALA A 117 -5.29 -10.60 1.37
N LYS A 118 -6.07 -11.69 1.42
CA LYS A 118 -7.16 -11.97 0.49
C LYS A 118 -8.23 -10.89 0.51
N ARG A 119 -8.55 -10.29 1.66
CA ARG A 119 -9.56 -9.24 1.78
C ARG A 119 -9.25 -7.98 0.96
N ALA A 120 -7.98 -7.59 0.89
CA ALA A 120 -7.56 -6.47 0.06
C ALA A 120 -7.74 -6.79 -1.44
N LEU A 121 -7.47 -8.04 -1.84
CA LEU A 121 -7.72 -8.48 -3.21
C LEU A 121 -9.22 -8.51 -3.53
N GLU A 122 -10.03 -9.07 -2.64
CA GLU A 122 -11.50 -9.10 -2.77
C GLU A 122 -12.08 -7.69 -2.92
N LEU A 123 -11.55 -6.71 -2.18
CA LEU A 123 -11.93 -5.30 -2.32
C LEU A 123 -11.66 -4.79 -3.74
N LEU A 124 -10.45 -5.02 -4.28
CA LEU A 124 -10.08 -4.56 -5.62
C LEU A 124 -10.87 -5.27 -6.72
N GLU A 125 -11.34 -6.49 -6.48
CA GLU A 125 -12.12 -7.30 -7.42
C GLU A 125 -13.63 -7.12 -7.26
N ALA A 126 -14.11 -6.35 -6.27
CA ALA A 126 -15.52 -6.14 -5.98
C ALA A 126 -16.29 -5.62 -7.22
N LYS A 127 -17.43 -6.25 -7.52
CA LYS A 127 -18.27 -5.92 -8.67
C LYS A 127 -19.57 -5.21 -8.28
N LYS A 128 -19.82 -5.06 -6.98
CA LYS A 128 -21.02 -4.42 -6.44
C LYS A 128 -20.62 -3.36 -5.41
N VAL A 129 -21.28 -2.23 -5.44
CA VAL A 129 -21.02 -1.13 -4.50
C VAL A 129 -21.17 -1.60 -3.05
N ALA A 130 -22.27 -2.26 -2.71
CA ALA A 130 -22.52 -2.73 -1.33
C ALA A 130 -21.45 -3.72 -0.82
N GLU A 131 -20.86 -4.54 -1.70
CA GLU A 131 -19.76 -5.43 -1.37
C GLU A 131 -18.46 -4.64 -1.14
N ALA A 132 -18.17 -3.68 -2.01
CA ALA A 132 -17.02 -2.79 -1.89
C ALA A 132 -17.07 -1.97 -0.59
N ASP A 133 -18.24 -1.41 -0.26
CA ASP A 133 -18.44 -0.63 0.97
C ASP A 133 -18.21 -1.47 2.24
N LEU A 134 -18.72 -2.71 2.25
CA LEU A 134 -18.50 -3.64 3.37
C LEU A 134 -17.02 -3.96 3.55
N LEU A 135 -16.35 -4.36 2.47
CA LEU A 135 -14.93 -4.73 2.49
C LEU A 135 -14.03 -3.53 2.86
N ALA A 136 -14.35 -2.34 2.34
CA ALA A 136 -13.63 -1.12 2.68
C ALA A 136 -13.78 -0.76 4.17
N GLY A 137 -14.98 -0.90 4.71
CA GLY A 137 -15.25 -0.71 6.13
C GLY A 137 -14.47 -1.69 7.02
N ASP A 138 -14.46 -2.97 6.64
CA ASP A 138 -13.70 -4.01 7.34
C ASP A 138 -12.20 -3.71 7.35
N LEU A 139 -11.62 -3.35 6.20
CA LEU A 139 -10.18 -3.03 6.10
C LEU A 139 -9.82 -1.80 6.92
N LYS A 140 -10.68 -0.78 6.92
CA LYS A 140 -10.49 0.40 7.77
C LYS A 140 -10.52 0.02 9.25
N ALA A 141 -11.50 -0.78 9.70
CA ALA A 141 -11.60 -1.24 11.08
C ALA A 141 -10.38 -2.05 11.52
N LEU A 142 -9.87 -2.93 10.67
CA LEU A 142 -8.62 -3.69 10.91
C LEU A 142 -7.42 -2.74 11.07
N ASN A 143 -7.31 -1.71 10.24
CA ASN A 143 -6.23 -0.73 10.37
C ASN A 143 -6.34 0.09 11.65
N ASP A 144 -7.54 0.49 12.06
CA ASP A 144 -7.77 1.23 13.29
C ASP A 144 -7.41 0.34 14.50
N SER A 145 -7.86 -0.92 14.53
CA SER A 145 -7.46 -1.90 15.57
C SER A 145 -5.94 -2.08 15.66
N ARG A 146 -5.25 -2.16 14.51
CA ARG A 146 -3.78 -2.23 14.48
C ARG A 146 -3.11 -1.00 15.10
N LYS A 147 -3.65 0.21 14.83
CA LYS A 147 -3.15 1.44 15.44
C LYS A 147 -3.32 1.43 16.95
N ASP A 148 -4.49 1.00 17.43
CA ASP A 148 -4.79 0.91 18.86
C ASP A 148 -3.85 -0.08 19.57
N MET A 149 -3.64 -1.27 19.00
CA MET A 149 -2.67 -2.24 19.52
C MET A 149 -1.24 -1.67 19.57
N THR A 150 -0.84 -0.91 18.54
CA THR A 150 0.47 -0.27 18.51
C THR A 150 0.59 0.78 19.62
N ALA A 151 -0.43 1.61 19.82
CA ALA A 151 -0.46 2.62 20.87
C ALA A 151 -0.37 1.99 22.27
N GLN A 152 -1.14 0.92 22.51
CA GLN A 152 -1.10 0.16 23.77
C GLN A 152 0.29 -0.45 24.01
N ALA A 153 0.89 -1.10 23.01
CA ALA A 153 2.21 -1.71 23.14
C ALA A 153 3.31 -0.65 23.43
N VAL A 154 3.21 0.52 22.84
CA VAL A 154 4.11 1.65 23.14
C VAL A 154 3.95 2.11 24.57
N GLU A 155 2.72 2.28 25.06
CA GLU A 155 2.45 2.69 26.43
C GLU A 155 2.99 1.65 27.45
N GLU A 156 2.75 0.36 27.21
CA GLU A 156 3.28 -0.73 28.03
C GLU A 156 4.81 -0.73 28.05
N ALA A 157 5.46 -0.52 26.89
CA ALA A 157 6.91 -0.43 26.82
C ALA A 157 7.48 0.76 27.61
N PHE A 158 6.85 1.92 27.55
CA PHE A 158 7.24 3.06 28.36
C PHE A 158 7.12 2.80 29.85
N ILE A 159 6.05 2.15 30.29
CA ILE A 159 5.87 1.75 31.69
C ILE A 159 6.99 0.79 32.14
N GLN A 160 7.31 -0.23 31.33
CA GLN A 160 8.37 -1.19 31.65
C GLN A 160 9.75 -0.52 31.77
N VAL A 161 10.10 0.38 30.85
CA VAL A 161 11.36 1.13 30.91
C VAL A 161 11.43 2.01 32.17
N ALA A 162 10.36 2.73 32.49
CA ALA A 162 10.29 3.58 33.68
C ALA A 162 10.44 2.76 34.98
N PHE A 163 9.89 1.57 35.05
CA PHE A 163 10.08 0.68 36.21
C PHE A 163 11.49 0.11 36.29
N SER A 164 12.13 -0.20 35.16
CA SER A 164 13.52 -0.70 35.12
C SER A 164 14.51 0.38 35.63
N ASP A 165 14.36 1.61 35.15
CA ASP A 165 15.21 2.75 35.57
C ASP A 165 15.08 3.07 37.07
N THR A 166 13.87 2.90 37.63
CA THR A 166 13.63 3.10 39.06
C THR A 166 14.23 1.96 39.91
N ALA A 167 14.23 0.73 39.43
CA ALA A 167 14.82 -0.42 40.11
C ALA A 167 16.36 -0.35 40.14
N GLU A 168 17.02 0.07 39.06
CA GLU A 168 18.45 0.28 39.01
C GLU A 168 18.90 1.40 40.00
N LYS A 169 18.19 2.54 39.99
CA LYS A 169 18.49 3.64 40.92
C LYS A 169 18.27 3.31 42.41
N ALA A 170 17.33 2.38 42.67
CA ALA A 170 17.12 1.91 44.05
C ALA A 170 18.19 0.89 44.48
N GLY A 171 18.76 0.09 43.56
CA GLY A 171 19.88 -0.81 43.82
C GLY A 171 21.18 -0.13 44.16
N ASP A 172 21.49 0.98 43.46
CA ASP A 172 22.71 1.78 43.67
C ASP A 172 22.69 2.61 44.99
N SER A 173 21.54 2.77 45.62
CA SER A 173 21.39 3.53 46.87
C SER A 173 21.69 2.70 48.13
N PHE A 174 21.97 1.42 47.99
CA PHE A 174 22.26 0.46 49.10
C PHE A 174 23.70 -0.15 49.03
N ALA A 175 24.54 0.34 48.15
CA ALA A 175 25.96 0.00 48.07
C ALA A 175 26.80 1.17 48.56
#